data_047c1553d18ba04eb465de32b9fa1c76
#
_entry.id   047c1553d18ba04eb465de32b9fa1c76
#
_cell.length_a   1.000
_cell.length_b   1.000
_cell.length_c   1.000
_cell.angle_alpha   90.00
_cell.angle_beta   90.00
_cell.angle_gamma   90.00
#
_symmetry.space_group_name_H-M   'P 1'
#
loop_
_entity.id
_entity.type
_entity.pdbx_description
1 polymer ?
#
loop_
_entity_poly.entity_id
_entity_poly.type
_entity_poly.pdbx_seq_one_letter_code
_entity_poly.pdbx_strand_id
1 'polypeptide(L)'
;MSTVVLDVRTLAETLVDAAQTMKTGAPEQEARISFATPELLWQVLTVRRWELLKIMCGAGPLTIREVARRARRDVKAVHSDVTALLKAGILNRNERGQVEFVYEAVKIEFFLQPA
;
A
#
# COMPACT_ATOMS: atom_id res chain seq x y z
N MET A 1 -11.09 -12.43 -3.85
CA MET A 1 -10.80 -11.00 -3.65
C MET A 1 -9.36 -10.83 -3.20
N SER A 2 -8.63 -9.98 -3.85
CA SER A 2 -7.24 -9.71 -3.48
C SER A 2 -7.17 -8.59 -2.46
N THR A 3 -6.45 -8.83 -1.38
CA THR A 3 -6.31 -7.87 -0.29
C THR A 3 -4.82 -7.68 0.01
N VAL A 4 -4.40 -6.44 0.21
CA VAL A 4 -3.08 -6.14 0.75
C VAL A 4 -3.23 -5.71 2.21
N VAL A 5 -2.33 -6.23 3.06
CA VAL A 5 -2.28 -5.86 4.48
C VAL A 5 -1.08 -4.96 4.68
N LEU A 6 -1.31 -3.77 5.20
CA LEU A 6 -0.25 -2.86 5.64
C LEU A 6 -0.11 -3.03 7.15
N ASP A 7 1.05 -3.48 7.60
CA ASP A 7 1.26 -3.74 9.02
C ASP A 7 2.61 -3.23 9.49
N VAL A 8 2.85 -3.39 10.78
CA VAL A 8 4.11 -3.00 11.41
C VAL A 8 4.75 -4.25 11.97
N ARG A 9 5.95 -4.56 11.47
CA ARG A 9 6.70 -5.74 11.90
C ARG A 9 8.17 -5.44 11.97
N THR A 10 8.84 -6.00 12.97
CA THR A 10 10.30 -5.98 12.99
C THR A 10 10.84 -6.93 11.93
N LEU A 11 12.11 -6.73 11.55
CA LEU A 11 12.77 -7.63 10.61
C LEU A 11 12.77 -9.07 11.13
N ALA A 12 12.99 -9.26 12.45
CA ALA A 12 12.99 -10.58 13.05
C ALA A 12 11.63 -11.25 12.92
N GLU A 13 10.54 -10.53 13.16
CA GLU A 13 9.18 -11.04 13.00
C GLU A 13 8.90 -11.44 11.55
N THR A 14 9.35 -10.64 10.60
CA THR A 14 9.17 -10.91 9.18
C THR A 14 9.92 -12.19 8.77
N LEU A 15 11.14 -12.37 9.25
CA LEU A 15 11.93 -13.56 8.93
C LEU A 15 11.32 -14.83 9.53
N VAL A 16 10.80 -14.75 10.76
CA VAL A 16 10.15 -15.90 11.41
C VAL A 16 8.90 -16.28 10.63
N ASP A 17 8.09 -15.31 10.22
CA ASP A 17 6.88 -15.53 9.46
C ASP A 17 7.19 -16.21 8.11
N ALA A 18 8.20 -15.73 7.41
CA ALA A 18 8.63 -16.31 6.15
C ALA A 18 9.10 -17.78 6.33
N ALA A 19 9.84 -18.04 7.38
CA ALA A 19 10.31 -19.41 7.69
C ALA A 19 9.14 -20.34 7.98
N GLN A 20 8.14 -19.89 8.73
CA GLN A 20 6.96 -20.68 9.02
C GLN A 20 6.15 -20.97 7.75
N THR A 21 5.98 -19.99 6.89
CA THR A 21 5.29 -20.18 5.62
C THR A 21 6.00 -21.21 4.75
N MET A 22 7.33 -21.17 4.71
CA MET A 22 8.12 -22.15 3.98
C MET A 22 7.99 -23.55 4.56
N LYS A 23 7.93 -23.67 5.89
CA LYS A 23 7.79 -24.95 6.58
C LYS A 23 6.45 -25.61 6.30
N THR A 24 5.37 -24.84 6.32
CA THR A 24 4.04 -25.37 6.14
C THR A 24 3.70 -25.61 4.68
N GLY A 25 4.42 -24.98 3.77
CA GLY A 25 4.11 -25.03 2.36
C GLY A 25 2.77 -24.40 1.99
N ALA A 26 2.13 -23.71 2.93
CA ALA A 26 0.86 -23.07 2.68
C ALA A 26 1.06 -21.82 1.82
N PRO A 27 0.28 -21.61 0.75
CA PRO A 27 0.38 -20.39 -0.02
C PRO A 27 -0.10 -19.20 0.80
N GLU A 28 0.60 -18.09 0.67
CA GLU A 28 0.18 -16.85 1.29
C GLU A 28 -1.08 -16.36 0.59
N GLN A 29 -2.15 -16.14 1.35
CA GLN A 29 -3.44 -15.75 0.79
C GLN A 29 -3.61 -14.25 0.67
N GLU A 30 -2.79 -13.47 1.40
CA GLU A 30 -2.85 -12.03 1.40
C GLU A 30 -1.46 -11.45 1.19
N ALA A 31 -1.36 -10.46 0.31
CA ALA A 31 -0.12 -9.70 0.17
C ALA A 31 0.09 -8.84 1.41
N ARG A 32 1.33 -8.68 1.84
CA ARG A 32 1.68 -7.85 2.98
C ARG A 32 2.77 -6.87 2.62
N ILE A 33 2.60 -5.64 3.11
CA ILE A 33 3.63 -4.61 3.06
C ILE A 33 3.88 -4.20 4.50
N SER A 34 5.07 -4.48 5.01
CA SER A 34 5.37 -4.27 6.42
C SER A 34 6.30 -3.07 6.60
N PHE A 35 6.01 -2.29 7.62
CA PHE A 35 6.82 -1.15 8.02
C PHE A 35 7.52 -1.47 9.32
N ALA A 36 8.73 -0.95 9.49
CA ALA A 36 9.52 -1.25 10.70
C ALA A 36 8.92 -0.61 11.96
N THR A 37 8.25 0.52 11.81
CA THR A 37 7.62 1.24 12.94
C THR A 37 6.26 1.81 12.50
N PRO A 38 5.35 2.05 13.46
CA PRO A 38 4.09 2.73 13.15
C PRO A 38 4.30 4.12 12.56
N GLU A 39 5.34 4.83 13.02
CA GLU A 39 5.65 6.17 12.55
C GLU A 39 6.00 6.17 11.06
N LEU A 40 6.74 5.16 10.60
CA LEU A 40 7.06 5.02 9.18
C LEU A 40 5.81 4.78 8.34
N LEU A 41 4.89 3.96 8.84
CA LEU A 41 3.62 3.74 8.14
C LEU A 41 2.82 5.04 8.06
N TRP A 42 2.74 5.79 9.15
CA TRP A 42 2.03 7.07 9.19
C TRP A 42 2.65 8.11 8.25
N GLN A 43 3.97 8.10 8.07
CA GLN A 43 4.63 9.00 7.14
C GLN A 43 4.25 8.73 5.69
N VAL A 44 4.02 7.47 5.35
CA VAL A 44 3.65 7.08 4.00
C VAL A 44 2.16 7.21 3.78
N LEU A 45 1.35 6.69 4.70
CA LEU A 45 -0.10 6.62 4.56
C LEU A 45 -0.77 7.79 5.29
N THR A 46 -0.84 8.92 4.62
CA THR A 46 -1.57 10.08 5.11
C THR A 46 -3.06 9.96 4.75
N VAL A 47 -3.90 10.80 5.36
CA VAL A 47 -5.33 10.84 5.05
C VAL A 47 -5.55 11.09 3.55
N ARG A 48 -4.80 12.00 2.95
CA ARG A 48 -4.93 12.30 1.53
C ARG A 48 -4.52 11.14 0.64
N ARG A 49 -3.48 10.41 1.03
CA ARG A 49 -3.05 9.23 0.28
C ARG A 49 -4.04 8.08 0.44
N TRP A 50 -4.62 7.95 1.63
CA TRP A 50 -5.71 6.99 1.85
C TRP A 50 -6.90 7.28 0.93
N GLU A 51 -7.26 8.54 0.78
CA GLU A 51 -8.33 8.93 -0.13
C GLU A 51 -8.01 8.59 -1.59
N LEU A 52 -6.74 8.74 -2.00
CA LEU A 52 -6.31 8.32 -3.34
C LEU A 52 -6.45 6.81 -3.54
N LEU A 53 -6.08 6.02 -2.53
CA LEU A 53 -6.23 4.57 -2.61
C LEU A 53 -7.70 4.18 -2.75
N LYS A 54 -8.60 4.87 -2.06
CA LYS A 54 -10.03 4.63 -2.20
C LYS A 54 -10.51 4.87 -3.63
N ILE A 55 -10.02 5.93 -4.26
CA ILE A 55 -10.38 6.27 -5.65
C ILE A 55 -9.82 5.22 -6.62
N MET A 56 -8.59 4.75 -6.38
CA MET A 56 -7.90 3.86 -7.29
C MET A 56 -8.28 2.38 -7.10
N CYS A 57 -8.88 2.04 -5.98
CA CYS A 57 -9.28 0.67 -5.67
C CYS A 57 -10.30 0.18 -6.69
N GLY A 58 -9.95 -0.90 -7.40
CA GLY A 58 -10.83 -1.47 -8.41
C GLY A 58 -10.96 -0.67 -9.71
N ALA A 59 -10.22 0.43 -9.84
CA ALA A 59 -10.33 1.31 -11.00
C ALA A 59 -9.46 0.88 -12.18
N GLY A 60 -8.49 0.00 -11.96
CA GLY A 60 -7.51 -0.37 -12.96
C GLY A 60 -6.44 0.70 -13.17
N PRO A 61 -5.65 0.58 -14.25
CA PRO A 61 -4.60 1.58 -14.51
C PRO A 61 -5.16 2.95 -14.84
N LEU A 62 -4.59 3.98 -14.25
CA LEU A 62 -4.99 5.37 -14.44
C LEU A 62 -3.76 6.25 -14.64
N THR A 63 -3.90 7.29 -15.46
CA THR A 63 -2.88 8.34 -15.52
C THR A 63 -2.97 9.18 -14.23
N ILE A 64 -1.87 9.84 -13.89
CA ILE A 64 -1.86 10.73 -12.71
C ILE A 64 -2.87 11.87 -12.90
N ARG A 65 -3.02 12.38 -14.12
CA ARG A 65 -4.02 13.40 -14.41
C ARG A 65 -5.44 12.90 -14.15
N GLU A 66 -5.73 11.66 -14.51
CA GLU A 66 -7.05 11.08 -14.26
C GLU A 66 -7.30 10.88 -12.76
N VAL A 67 -6.27 10.45 -12.02
CA VAL A 67 -6.36 10.35 -10.57
C VAL A 67 -6.65 11.73 -9.96
N ALA A 68 -5.92 12.75 -10.41
CA ALA A 68 -6.11 14.12 -9.92
C ALA A 68 -7.53 14.63 -10.23
N ARG A 69 -8.03 14.34 -11.43
CA ARG A 69 -9.38 14.73 -11.81
C ARG A 69 -10.42 14.08 -10.90
N ARG A 70 -10.30 12.80 -10.65
CA ARG A 70 -11.23 12.06 -9.78
C ARG A 70 -11.15 12.54 -8.33
N ALA A 71 -9.94 12.89 -7.87
CA ALA A 71 -9.73 13.40 -6.52
C ALA A 71 -10.08 14.88 -6.38
N ARG A 72 -10.30 15.58 -7.49
CA ARG A 72 -10.54 17.02 -7.51
C ARG A 72 -9.42 17.80 -6.83
N ARG A 73 -8.18 17.41 -7.17
CA ARG A 73 -6.97 17.98 -6.57
C ARG A 73 -5.99 18.37 -7.66
N ASP A 74 -5.08 19.26 -7.29
CA ASP A 74 -4.00 19.70 -8.18
C ASP A 74 -3.10 18.51 -8.59
N VAL A 75 -2.72 18.47 -9.87
CA VAL A 75 -1.89 17.39 -10.42
C VAL A 75 -0.56 17.28 -9.70
N LYS A 76 0.09 18.40 -9.36
CA LYS A 76 1.38 18.38 -8.66
C LYS A 76 1.27 17.73 -7.29
N ALA A 77 0.23 18.06 -6.54
CA ALA A 77 0.00 17.49 -5.22
C ALA A 77 -0.26 15.98 -5.32
N VAL A 78 -1.10 15.57 -6.28
CA VAL A 78 -1.38 14.16 -6.51
C VAL A 78 -0.14 13.43 -6.98
N HIS A 79 0.66 14.03 -7.85
CA HIS A 79 1.92 13.44 -8.31
C HIS A 79 2.84 13.12 -7.14
N SER A 80 2.97 14.06 -6.19
CA SER A 80 3.79 13.87 -4.99
C SER A 80 3.29 12.69 -4.14
N ASP A 81 1.97 12.62 -3.91
CA ASP A 81 1.38 11.54 -3.13
C ASP A 81 1.52 10.19 -3.84
N VAL A 82 1.27 10.15 -5.15
CA VAL A 82 1.42 8.93 -5.94
C VAL A 82 2.86 8.45 -5.94
N THR A 83 3.82 9.36 -6.06
CA THR A 83 5.25 9.01 -6.02
C THR A 83 5.62 8.36 -4.69
N ALA A 84 5.12 8.90 -3.57
CA ALA A 84 5.37 8.31 -2.26
C ALA A 84 4.78 6.90 -2.14
N LEU A 85 3.57 6.70 -2.66
CA LEU A 85 2.93 5.39 -2.63
C LEU A 85 3.64 4.38 -3.55
N LEU A 86 4.16 4.83 -4.69
CA LEU A 86 4.96 3.99 -5.58
C LEU A 86 6.26 3.55 -4.90
N LYS A 87 6.94 4.47 -4.23
CA LYS A 87 8.19 4.17 -3.51
C LYS A 87 7.98 3.17 -2.38
N ALA A 88 6.82 3.22 -1.75
CA ALA A 88 6.48 2.29 -0.67
C ALA A 88 6.02 0.93 -1.19
N GLY A 89 5.84 0.77 -2.50
CA GLY A 89 5.38 -0.48 -3.09
C GLY A 89 3.88 -0.70 -3.00
N ILE A 90 3.12 0.32 -2.59
CA ILE A 90 1.66 0.23 -2.48
C ILE A 90 1.00 0.36 -3.84
N LEU A 91 1.52 1.22 -4.69
CA LEU A 91 1.07 1.37 -6.07
C LEU A 91 2.11 0.79 -7.02
N ASN A 92 1.67 0.41 -8.20
CA ASN A 92 2.53 -0.06 -9.27
C ASN A 92 2.39 0.85 -10.49
N ARG A 93 3.45 0.94 -11.27
CA ARG A 93 3.45 1.69 -12.54
C ARG A 93 3.61 0.69 -13.69
N ASN A 94 2.79 0.84 -14.72
CA ASN A 94 2.91 -0.01 -15.90
C ASN A 94 3.83 0.61 -16.96
N GLU A 95 4.01 -0.10 -18.07
CA GLU A 95 4.89 0.34 -19.15
C GLU A 95 4.42 1.62 -19.85
N ARG A 96 3.14 1.94 -19.75
CA ARG A 96 2.55 3.14 -20.34
C ARG A 96 2.64 4.36 -19.41
N GLY A 97 3.26 4.21 -18.25
CA GLY A 97 3.35 5.29 -17.26
C GLY A 97 2.09 5.49 -16.45
N GLN A 98 1.10 4.61 -16.58
CA GLN A 98 -0.09 4.66 -15.75
C GLN A 98 0.19 4.02 -14.39
N VAL A 99 -0.55 4.45 -13.39
CA VAL A 99 -0.43 3.93 -12.03
C VAL A 99 -1.65 3.10 -11.68
N GLU A 100 -1.44 2.09 -10.86
CA GLU A 100 -2.51 1.16 -10.51
C GLU A 100 -2.36 0.69 -9.07
N PHE A 101 -3.49 0.60 -8.37
CA PHE A 101 -3.60 -0.14 -7.12
C PHE A 101 -4.16 -1.50 -7.47
N VAL A 102 -3.29 -2.52 -7.51
CA VAL A 102 -3.63 -3.83 -8.07
C VAL A 102 -4.54 -4.66 -7.17
N TYR A 103 -4.77 -4.22 -5.93
CA TYR A 103 -5.59 -4.96 -4.98
C TYR A 103 -7.02 -4.43 -4.96
N GLU A 104 -7.96 -5.30 -4.60
CA GLU A 104 -9.36 -4.93 -4.47
C GLU A 104 -9.69 -4.34 -3.10
N ALA A 105 -8.84 -4.61 -2.11
CA ALA A 105 -9.03 -4.12 -0.74
C ALA A 105 -7.71 -3.89 -0.06
N VAL A 106 -7.70 -3.01 0.94
CA VAL A 106 -6.55 -2.77 1.80
C VAL A 106 -6.98 -2.86 3.26
N LYS A 107 -6.18 -3.55 4.04
CA LYS A 107 -6.40 -3.72 5.47
C LYS A 107 -5.19 -3.16 6.19
N ILE A 108 -5.42 -2.37 7.23
CA ILE A 108 -4.33 -1.80 8.03
C ILE A 108 -4.38 -2.44 9.41
N GLU A 109 -3.26 -3.04 9.84
CA GLU A 109 -3.16 -3.69 11.13
C GLU A 109 -2.13 -2.98 11.99
N PHE A 110 -2.59 -2.43 13.08
CA PHE A 110 -1.76 -1.87 14.13
C PHE A 110 -1.95 -2.63 15.42
N PHE A 111 -0.89 -2.71 16.18
CA PHE A 111 -0.94 -3.27 17.50
C PHE A 111 -0.44 -2.21 18.48
N LEU A 112 -1.35 -1.68 19.31
CA LEU A 112 -1.01 -0.68 20.31
C LEU A 112 -0.83 -1.37 21.67
N GLN A 113 0.34 -1.23 22.23
CA GLN A 113 0.68 -1.81 23.54
C GLN A 113 1.14 -0.72 24.50
N PRO A 114 0.94 -0.91 25.82
CA PRO A 114 1.53 0.00 26.79
C PRO A 114 3.05 0.02 26.65
N ALA A 115 3.63 1.18 26.89
CA ALA A 115 5.08 1.35 26.82
C ALA A 115 5.79 0.57 27.94
#